data_4a60dfae7e5928dd8d390e1f6ef07c91
#
_entry.id   4a60dfae7e5928dd8d390e1f6ef07c91
#
_cell.length_a   1.000
_cell.length_b   1.000
_cell.length_c   1.000
_cell.angle_alpha   90.00
_cell.angle_beta   90.00
_cell.angle_gamma   90.00
#
_symmetry.space_group_name_H-M   'P 1'
#
loop_
_entity.id
_entity.type
_entity.pdbx_description
1 polymer ?
#
loop_
_entity_poly.entity_id
_entity_poly.type
_entity_poly.pdbx_seq_one_letter_code
_entity_poly.pdbx_strand_id
1 'polypeptide(L)'
;HSFPTRRSSDLALLTQRLLAFSRKQALHPQAVAMAPLLENLSELMRHSLPATLSLEIEAQSPAWPAWIDVGQLENALINLVMNARDAMAGRDGVIKIRTWNQRVTRSSGQRQDMVALEVIDHGSGMSQAVKARVFEPFFTTKATGSGSGLGLSMVYGFVRQSGGRVALESAPGQGTTVRLQLPRALTEVEKEVAPAVDEPPPAGERLALVLEDEEDVRQTLCEQLHQLGWLTLETASGEEALQLLEASPDIALLISDLMLPGALSGADVIHTARRRFPALPVLLISGQDLRPAQNPALPEVEWLRKPFTRAQLAQALSAAYARI
;
A
#
# COMPACT_ATOMS: atom_id res chain seq x y z
N HIS A 1 24.26 14.12 35.81
CA HIS A 1 22.79 14.28 35.78
C HIS A 1 22.33 14.37 34.35
N SER A 2 21.89 13.28 33.82
CA SER A 2 21.22 13.25 32.52
C SER A 2 20.40 11.99 32.49
N PHE A 3 19.24 12.14 31.98
CA PHE A 3 18.33 11.24 31.31
C PHE A 3 16.89 11.66 31.59
N PRO A 4 16.22 12.14 30.54
CA PRO A 4 14.97 11.50 30.15
C PRO A 4 14.73 11.53 28.61
N THR A 5 15.40 10.69 27.82
CA THR A 5 15.22 10.68 26.38
C THR A 5 14.39 9.50 25.86
N ARG A 6 14.23 8.41 26.60
CA ARG A 6 13.37 7.28 26.18
C ARG A 6 11.87 7.50 26.38
N ARG A 7 11.47 8.18 27.47
CA ARG A 7 10.03 8.40 27.74
C ARG A 7 9.35 9.38 26.80
N SER A 8 10.08 10.37 26.25
CA SER A 8 9.50 11.33 25.31
C SER A 8 9.30 10.74 23.90
N SER A 9 10.19 9.87 23.45
CA SER A 9 10.03 9.14 22.19
C SER A 9 8.88 8.12 22.26
N ASP A 10 8.72 7.43 23.38
CA ASP A 10 7.63 6.49 23.59
C ASP A 10 6.27 7.21 23.66
N LEU A 11 6.21 8.38 24.29
CA LEU A 11 5.00 9.22 24.32
C LEU A 11 4.69 9.82 22.96
N ALA A 12 5.67 10.27 22.20
CA ALA A 12 5.48 10.77 20.84
C ALA A 12 4.98 9.65 19.89
N LEU A 13 5.57 8.45 20.00
CA LEU A 13 5.12 7.26 19.25
C LEU A 13 3.69 6.85 19.64
N LEU A 14 3.37 6.90 20.94
CA LEU A 14 2.02 6.60 21.44
C LEU A 14 1.01 7.66 20.98
N THR A 15 1.40 8.93 20.99
CA THR A 15 0.57 10.05 20.53
C THR A 15 0.35 10.00 19.02
N GLN A 16 1.37 9.65 18.25
CA GLN A 16 1.28 9.47 16.81
C GLN A 16 0.39 8.26 16.45
N ARG A 17 0.48 7.17 17.22
CA ARG A 17 -0.40 5.99 17.08
C ARG A 17 -1.84 6.27 17.53
N LEU A 18 -2.05 7.07 18.59
CA LEU A 18 -3.37 7.54 19.01
C LEU A 18 -3.99 8.53 18.02
N LEU A 19 -3.18 9.39 17.38
CA LEU A 19 -3.63 10.29 16.32
C LEU A 19 -3.98 9.52 15.04
N ALA A 20 -3.28 8.44 14.72
CA ALA A 20 -3.65 7.53 13.63
C ALA A 20 -4.97 6.79 13.90
N PHE A 21 -5.26 6.46 15.18
CA PHE A 21 -6.54 5.85 15.59
C PHE A 21 -7.67 6.88 15.68
N SER A 22 -7.37 8.12 16.09
CA SER A 22 -8.36 9.21 16.30
C SER A 22 -8.75 9.93 15.01
N ARG A 23 -7.90 9.92 13.97
CA ARG A 23 -8.30 10.41 12.66
C ARG A 23 -9.21 9.37 12.04
N LYS A 24 -10.52 9.67 11.93
CA LYS A 24 -11.40 9.09 10.92
C LYS A 24 -10.75 9.38 9.56
N GLN A 25 -9.80 8.55 9.16
CA GLN A 25 -9.30 8.61 7.80
C GLN A 25 -10.52 8.37 6.91
N ALA A 26 -10.85 9.35 6.10
CA ALA A 26 -11.90 9.18 5.12
C ALA A 26 -11.49 8.01 4.23
N LEU A 27 -12.30 6.95 4.20
CA LEU A 27 -12.07 5.84 3.28
C LEU A 27 -12.32 6.33 1.85
N HIS A 28 -11.50 5.87 0.92
CA HIS A 28 -11.68 6.06 -0.51
C HIS A 28 -12.03 4.72 -1.17
N PRO A 29 -13.27 4.23 -0.97
CA PRO A 29 -13.66 2.94 -1.50
C PRO A 29 -13.79 2.99 -3.02
N GLN A 30 -13.30 1.94 -3.66
CA GLN A 30 -13.40 1.71 -5.10
C GLN A 30 -13.72 0.25 -5.40
N ALA A 31 -14.04 -0.06 -6.65
CA ALA A 31 -14.27 -1.43 -7.08
C ALA A 31 -12.90 -2.14 -7.25
N VAL A 32 -12.63 -3.16 -6.45
CA VAL A 32 -11.33 -3.84 -6.37
C VAL A 32 -11.48 -5.30 -6.78
N ALA A 33 -10.72 -5.71 -7.81
CA ALA A 33 -10.56 -7.11 -8.17
C ALA A 33 -9.59 -7.80 -7.20
N MET A 34 -10.07 -8.83 -6.50
CA MET A 34 -9.29 -9.47 -5.42
C MET A 34 -8.08 -10.25 -5.92
N ALA A 35 -8.20 -10.93 -7.07
CA ALA A 35 -7.12 -11.78 -7.58
C ALA A 35 -5.85 -10.97 -7.96
N PRO A 36 -5.94 -9.90 -8.77
CA PRO A 36 -4.77 -9.05 -9.06
C PRO A 36 -4.17 -8.40 -7.82
N LEU A 37 -5.01 -7.93 -6.88
CA LEU A 37 -4.52 -7.34 -5.64
C LEU A 37 -3.69 -8.34 -4.82
N LEU A 38 -4.20 -9.57 -4.64
CA LEU A 38 -3.50 -10.60 -3.90
C LEU A 38 -2.21 -11.05 -4.60
N GLU A 39 -2.21 -11.10 -5.93
CA GLU A 39 -1.02 -11.41 -6.73
C GLU A 39 0.08 -10.37 -6.50
N ASN A 40 -0.26 -9.09 -6.59
CA ASN A 40 0.67 -7.98 -6.36
C ASN A 40 1.24 -7.98 -4.93
N LEU A 41 0.42 -8.30 -3.92
CA LEU A 41 0.87 -8.36 -2.52
C LEU A 41 1.61 -9.66 -2.18
N SER A 42 1.45 -10.70 -2.98
CA SER A 42 1.98 -12.03 -2.67
C SER A 42 3.50 -12.02 -2.48
N GLU A 43 4.21 -11.30 -3.33
CA GLU A 43 5.68 -11.22 -3.30
C GLU A 43 6.14 -10.53 -2.01
N LEU A 44 5.57 -9.38 -1.66
CA LEU A 44 5.86 -8.66 -0.43
C LEU A 44 5.58 -9.52 0.81
N MET A 45 4.43 -10.21 0.84
CA MET A 45 4.08 -11.08 1.95
C MET A 45 5.03 -12.27 2.06
N ARG A 46 5.44 -12.90 0.95
CA ARG A 46 6.40 -14.01 0.95
C ARG A 46 7.77 -13.60 1.47
N HIS A 47 8.28 -12.44 1.08
CA HIS A 47 9.56 -11.92 1.58
C HIS A 47 9.55 -11.65 3.09
N SER A 48 8.37 -11.38 3.65
CA SER A 48 8.21 -11.14 5.10
C SER A 48 8.08 -12.41 5.94
N LEU A 49 8.05 -13.59 5.29
CA LEU A 49 7.96 -14.89 5.96
C LEU A 49 9.34 -15.54 6.06
N PRO A 50 9.62 -16.28 7.17
CA PRO A 50 10.82 -17.09 7.27
C PRO A 50 10.73 -18.27 6.27
N ALA A 51 11.87 -18.84 5.89
CA ALA A 51 11.94 -19.95 4.93
C ALA A 51 11.15 -21.21 5.33
N THR A 52 10.80 -21.35 6.61
CA THR A 52 9.98 -22.44 7.15
C THR A 52 8.49 -22.28 6.86
N LEU A 53 8.04 -21.09 6.44
CA LEU A 53 6.64 -20.81 6.14
C LEU A 53 6.45 -20.52 4.66
N SER A 54 5.41 -21.08 4.08
CA SER A 54 4.96 -20.78 2.72
C SER A 54 3.62 -20.05 2.71
N LEU A 55 3.36 -19.29 1.65
CA LEU A 55 2.10 -18.59 1.42
C LEU A 55 1.40 -19.20 0.21
N GLU A 56 0.19 -19.70 0.42
CA GLU A 56 -0.71 -20.18 -0.63
C GLU A 56 -1.89 -19.20 -0.81
N ILE A 57 -2.23 -18.89 -2.07
CA ILE A 57 -3.34 -18.01 -2.42
C ILE A 57 -4.30 -18.75 -3.33
N GLU A 58 -5.56 -18.87 -2.90
CA GLU A 58 -6.65 -19.48 -3.65
C GLU A 58 -7.72 -18.44 -3.93
N ALA A 59 -7.81 -17.97 -5.17
CA ALA A 59 -8.83 -17.02 -5.59
C ALA A 59 -9.87 -17.71 -6.47
N GLN A 60 -11.16 -17.57 -6.14
CA GLN A 60 -12.24 -18.07 -6.96
C GLN A 60 -12.29 -17.30 -8.30
N SER A 61 -12.55 -18.00 -9.38
CA SER A 61 -12.80 -17.40 -10.71
C SER A 61 -14.15 -17.90 -11.27
N PRO A 62 -15.03 -17.03 -11.78
CA PRO A 62 -14.98 -15.56 -11.75
C PRO A 62 -15.25 -15.01 -10.34
N ALA A 63 -14.45 -14.03 -9.93
CA ALA A 63 -14.60 -13.34 -8.66
C ALA A 63 -15.38 -12.02 -8.83
N TRP A 64 -16.24 -11.71 -7.85
CA TRP A 64 -16.84 -10.38 -7.76
C TRP A 64 -15.81 -9.36 -7.28
N PRO A 65 -15.88 -8.11 -7.76
CA PRO A 65 -15.11 -7.04 -7.17
C PRO A 65 -15.68 -6.64 -5.81
N ALA A 66 -14.79 -6.25 -4.88
CA ALA A 66 -15.18 -5.70 -3.60
C ALA A 66 -15.21 -4.17 -3.66
N TRP A 67 -16.15 -3.52 -2.94
CA TRP A 67 -16.21 -2.07 -2.77
C TRP A 67 -15.44 -1.67 -1.51
N ILE A 68 -14.19 -1.22 -1.67
CA ILE A 68 -13.27 -1.11 -0.54
C ILE A 68 -12.11 -0.15 -0.84
N ASP A 69 -11.51 0.42 0.21
CA ASP A 69 -10.25 1.16 0.15
C ASP A 69 -9.09 0.16 0.02
N VAL A 70 -8.34 0.26 -1.08
CA VAL A 70 -7.22 -0.65 -1.43
C VAL A 70 -6.14 -0.62 -0.36
N GLY A 71 -5.63 0.57 -0.01
CA GLY A 71 -4.53 0.70 0.93
C GLY A 71 -4.87 0.18 2.33
N GLN A 72 -6.15 0.34 2.75
CA GLN A 72 -6.59 -0.22 4.02
C GLN A 72 -6.73 -1.75 3.98
N LEU A 73 -7.14 -2.31 2.84
CA LEU A 73 -7.18 -3.76 2.65
C LEU A 73 -5.77 -4.37 2.63
N GLU A 74 -4.82 -3.73 1.93
CA GLU A 74 -3.41 -4.12 1.91
C GLU A 74 -2.82 -4.18 3.32
N ASN A 75 -3.00 -3.10 4.09
CA ASN A 75 -2.57 -3.05 5.48
C ASN A 75 -3.23 -4.12 6.35
N ALA A 76 -4.52 -4.39 6.12
CA ALA A 76 -5.24 -5.44 6.83
C ALA A 76 -4.67 -6.83 6.52
N LEU A 77 -4.39 -7.13 5.24
CA LEU A 77 -3.79 -8.40 4.81
C LEU A 77 -2.40 -8.60 5.41
N ILE A 78 -1.53 -7.59 5.33
CA ILE A 78 -0.19 -7.63 5.92
C ILE A 78 -0.29 -7.90 7.43
N ASN A 79 -1.17 -7.19 8.15
CA ASN A 79 -1.38 -7.42 9.58
C ASN A 79 -1.84 -8.85 9.89
N LEU A 80 -2.75 -9.42 9.08
CA LEU A 80 -3.23 -10.78 9.28
C LEU A 80 -2.15 -11.82 9.02
N VAL A 81 -1.38 -11.67 7.93
CA VAL A 81 -0.27 -12.57 7.58
C VAL A 81 0.85 -12.50 8.63
N MET A 82 1.19 -11.30 9.12
CA MET A 82 2.18 -11.16 10.20
C MET A 82 1.70 -11.77 11.51
N ASN A 83 0.42 -11.69 11.85
CA ASN A 83 -0.14 -12.36 13.02
C ASN A 83 -0.11 -13.89 12.86
N ALA A 84 -0.43 -14.41 11.69
CA ALA A 84 -0.34 -15.82 11.35
C ALA A 84 1.10 -16.34 11.48
N ARG A 85 2.08 -15.61 10.89
CA ARG A 85 3.52 -15.91 11.03
C ARG A 85 3.93 -16.02 12.50
N ASP A 86 3.54 -15.04 13.31
CA ASP A 86 3.92 -15.01 14.72
C ASP A 86 3.26 -16.14 15.52
N ALA A 87 2.02 -16.54 15.17
CA ALA A 87 1.34 -17.68 15.78
C ALA A 87 1.97 -19.02 15.40
N MET A 88 2.66 -19.10 14.27
CA MET A 88 3.36 -20.26 13.76
C MET A 88 4.86 -20.28 14.10
N ALA A 89 5.35 -19.33 14.91
CA ALA A 89 6.77 -19.21 15.25
C ALA A 89 7.34 -20.54 15.75
N GLY A 90 8.46 -20.98 15.11
CA GLY A 90 9.14 -22.24 15.41
C GLY A 90 8.48 -23.50 14.82
N ARG A 91 7.54 -23.34 13.88
CA ARG A 91 6.88 -24.46 13.15
C ARG A 91 7.01 -24.24 11.65
N ASP A 92 7.17 -25.33 10.92
CA ASP A 92 7.03 -25.33 9.47
C ASP A 92 5.53 -25.35 9.11
N GLY A 93 5.17 -24.73 7.98
CA GLY A 93 3.79 -24.80 7.54
C GLY A 93 3.40 -23.82 6.47
N VAL A 94 2.09 -23.73 6.25
CA VAL A 94 1.47 -22.92 5.20
C VAL A 94 0.53 -21.91 5.84
N ILE A 95 0.67 -20.65 5.43
CA ILE A 95 -0.37 -19.61 5.63
C ILE A 95 -1.18 -19.58 4.34
N LYS A 96 -2.50 -19.71 4.45
CA LYS A 96 -3.37 -19.74 3.29
C LYS A 96 -4.28 -18.53 3.25
N ILE A 97 -4.37 -17.90 2.06
CA ILE A 97 -5.34 -16.83 1.77
C ILE A 97 -6.34 -17.39 0.76
N ARG A 98 -7.64 -17.26 1.06
CA ARG A 98 -8.72 -17.73 0.17
C ARG A 98 -9.69 -16.60 -0.08
N THR A 99 -10.19 -16.50 -1.32
CA THR A 99 -11.28 -15.58 -1.64
C THR A 99 -12.37 -16.26 -2.47
N TRP A 100 -13.64 -15.91 -2.17
CA TRP A 100 -14.79 -16.42 -2.92
C TRP A 100 -15.99 -15.47 -2.85
N ASN A 101 -16.92 -15.67 -3.76
CA ASN A 101 -18.19 -14.95 -3.77
C ASN A 101 -19.13 -15.55 -2.73
N GLN A 102 -19.75 -14.74 -1.90
CA GLN A 102 -20.65 -15.17 -0.86
C GLN A 102 -21.96 -14.37 -0.87
N ARG A 103 -23.10 -15.05 -0.75
CA ARG A 103 -24.39 -14.42 -0.47
C ARG A 103 -24.75 -14.60 0.98
N VAL A 104 -24.98 -13.49 1.66
CA VAL A 104 -25.39 -13.48 3.07
C VAL A 104 -26.80 -12.92 3.21
N THR A 105 -27.59 -13.51 4.11
CA THR A 105 -28.90 -12.96 4.46
C THR A 105 -28.75 -12.12 5.74
N ARG A 106 -29.14 -10.88 5.69
CA ARG A 106 -29.21 -10.00 6.88
C ARG A 106 -30.33 -10.45 7.79
N SER A 107 -30.27 -10.07 9.07
CA SER A 107 -31.35 -10.29 10.04
C SER A 107 -32.69 -9.66 9.60
N SER A 108 -32.64 -8.66 8.73
CA SER A 108 -33.81 -8.07 8.05
C SER A 108 -34.43 -8.94 6.95
N GLY A 109 -33.87 -10.13 6.66
CA GLY A 109 -34.27 -10.97 5.52
C GLY A 109 -33.69 -10.52 4.16
N GLN A 110 -33.04 -9.38 4.07
CA GLN A 110 -32.44 -8.87 2.85
C GLN A 110 -31.17 -9.67 2.47
N ARG A 111 -31.08 -10.12 1.22
CA ARG A 111 -29.88 -10.75 0.67
C ARG A 111 -28.85 -9.70 0.29
N GLN A 112 -27.60 -9.95 0.60
CA GLN A 112 -26.47 -9.09 0.25
C GLN A 112 -25.36 -9.94 -0.36
N ASP A 113 -24.87 -9.52 -1.52
CA ASP A 113 -23.70 -10.11 -2.16
C ASP A 113 -22.44 -9.55 -1.48
N MET A 114 -21.54 -10.43 -1.09
CA MET A 114 -20.29 -10.10 -0.40
C MET A 114 -19.13 -10.86 -1.06
N VAL A 115 -17.96 -10.29 -1.00
CA VAL A 115 -16.70 -10.98 -1.29
C VAL A 115 -16.12 -11.43 0.04
N ALA A 116 -15.95 -12.72 0.21
CA ALA A 116 -15.30 -13.28 1.39
C ALA A 116 -13.80 -13.44 1.12
N LEU A 117 -13.00 -13.10 2.13
CA LEU A 117 -11.56 -13.31 2.17
C LEU A 117 -11.19 -13.93 3.51
N GLU A 118 -10.41 -14.99 3.49
CA GLU A 118 -9.90 -15.66 4.69
C GLU A 118 -8.38 -15.67 4.70
N VAL A 119 -7.82 -15.48 5.91
CA VAL A 119 -6.43 -15.80 6.22
C VAL A 119 -6.45 -16.93 7.25
N ILE A 120 -5.78 -18.03 6.92
CA ILE A 120 -5.79 -19.28 7.69
C ILE A 120 -4.36 -19.62 8.10
N ASP A 121 -4.13 -19.87 9.38
CA ASP A 121 -2.91 -20.41 9.92
C ASP A 121 -3.15 -21.69 10.74
N HIS A 122 -2.13 -22.48 10.93
CA HIS A 122 -2.10 -23.68 11.76
C HIS A 122 -1.22 -23.49 13.01
N GLY A 123 -1.19 -22.26 13.53
CA GLY A 123 -0.35 -21.87 14.66
C GLY A 123 -0.90 -22.28 16.02
N SER A 124 -0.51 -21.54 17.04
CA SER A 124 -0.88 -21.79 18.43
C SER A 124 -2.37 -21.67 18.73
N GLY A 125 -3.11 -20.92 17.89
CA GLY A 125 -4.52 -20.62 18.11
C GLY A 125 -4.78 -19.78 19.36
N MET A 126 -6.06 -19.61 19.71
CA MET A 126 -6.50 -18.72 20.78
C MET A 126 -7.50 -19.41 21.72
N SER A 127 -7.37 -19.16 23.03
CA SER A 127 -8.38 -19.54 24.02
C SER A 127 -9.64 -18.69 23.87
N GLN A 128 -10.77 -19.14 24.43
CA GLN A 128 -12.02 -18.38 24.41
C GLN A 128 -11.89 -17.01 25.07
N ALA A 129 -11.09 -16.91 26.14
CA ALA A 129 -10.83 -15.65 26.83
C ALA A 129 -10.07 -14.66 25.94
N VAL A 130 -9.11 -15.12 25.14
CA VAL A 130 -8.36 -14.31 24.17
C VAL A 130 -9.28 -13.88 23.02
N LYS A 131 -10.05 -14.81 22.46
CA LYS A 131 -11.00 -14.50 21.37
C LYS A 131 -12.00 -13.41 21.72
N ALA A 132 -12.48 -13.38 22.95
CA ALA A 132 -13.43 -12.37 23.40
C ALA A 132 -12.86 -10.95 23.38
N ARG A 133 -11.51 -10.80 23.43
CA ARG A 133 -10.83 -9.53 23.56
C ARG A 133 -9.93 -9.17 22.39
N VAL A 134 -9.73 -10.08 21.45
CA VAL A 134 -8.71 -9.94 20.40
C VAL A 134 -8.89 -8.72 19.48
N PHE A 135 -10.10 -8.18 19.41
CA PHE A 135 -10.42 -6.96 18.66
C PHE A 135 -10.40 -5.68 19.53
N GLU A 136 -10.13 -5.79 20.85
CA GLU A 136 -9.94 -4.62 21.70
C GLU A 136 -8.63 -3.92 21.35
N PRO A 137 -8.62 -2.58 21.19
CA PRO A 137 -7.38 -1.84 20.97
C PRO A 137 -6.37 -2.09 22.10
N PHE A 138 -5.10 -2.21 21.72
CA PHE A 138 -3.97 -2.47 22.63
C PHE A 138 -3.96 -3.84 23.30
N PHE A 139 -4.93 -4.71 23.03
CA PHE A 139 -4.91 -6.06 23.56
C PHE A 139 -3.87 -6.91 22.80
N THR A 140 -2.93 -7.50 23.53
CA THR A 140 -1.90 -8.40 22.99
C THR A 140 -1.56 -9.50 23.99
N THR A 141 -1.29 -10.70 23.49
CA THR A 141 -0.74 -11.82 24.25
C THR A 141 0.77 -11.95 24.09
N LYS A 142 1.39 -11.11 23.25
CA LYS A 142 2.85 -11.10 23.01
C LYS A 142 3.58 -10.40 24.17
N ALA A 143 4.86 -10.73 24.34
CA ALA A 143 5.71 -10.11 25.36
C ALA A 143 5.73 -8.59 25.20
N THR A 144 5.92 -7.89 26.33
CA THR A 144 5.96 -6.42 26.37
C THR A 144 6.99 -5.88 25.38
N GLY A 145 6.52 -5.05 24.44
CA GLY A 145 7.35 -4.44 23.39
C GLY A 145 7.36 -5.17 22.03
N SER A 146 6.85 -6.41 21.93
CA SER A 146 6.85 -7.17 20.67
C SER A 146 5.52 -7.17 19.93
N GLY A 147 4.49 -6.48 20.44
CA GLY A 147 3.20 -6.32 19.77
C GLY A 147 2.49 -5.04 20.21
N SER A 148 2.02 -4.25 19.25
CA SER A 148 1.29 -3.01 19.54
C SER A 148 -0.15 -3.25 20.04
N GLY A 149 -0.71 -4.45 19.81
CA GLY A 149 -2.11 -4.76 20.11
C GLY A 149 -3.13 -4.00 19.24
N LEU A 150 -2.68 -3.35 18.16
CA LEU A 150 -3.54 -2.55 17.29
C LEU A 150 -3.92 -3.26 15.98
N GLY A 151 -3.16 -4.27 15.54
CA GLY A 151 -3.34 -4.88 14.21
C GLY A 151 -4.75 -5.40 13.96
N LEU A 152 -5.27 -6.29 14.83
CA LEU A 152 -6.60 -6.86 14.66
C LEU A 152 -7.74 -5.86 14.92
N SER A 153 -7.56 -4.91 15.83
CA SER A 153 -8.55 -3.84 16.07
C SER A 153 -8.66 -2.90 14.87
N MET A 154 -7.55 -2.60 14.17
CA MET A 154 -7.55 -1.82 12.93
C MET A 154 -8.25 -2.58 11.79
N VAL A 155 -7.94 -3.88 11.61
CA VAL A 155 -8.65 -4.74 10.64
C VAL A 155 -10.15 -4.73 10.90
N TYR A 156 -10.58 -4.92 12.14
CA TYR A 156 -11.98 -4.91 12.52
C TYR A 156 -12.64 -3.55 12.22
N GLY A 157 -12.01 -2.45 12.64
CA GLY A 157 -12.52 -1.09 12.42
C GLY A 157 -12.68 -0.78 10.93
N PHE A 158 -11.67 -1.05 10.13
CA PHE A 158 -11.67 -0.87 8.69
C PHE A 158 -12.80 -1.65 8.00
N VAL A 159 -12.91 -2.96 8.26
CA VAL A 159 -13.94 -3.80 7.64
C VAL A 159 -15.34 -3.34 8.04
N ARG A 160 -15.55 -2.96 9.30
CA ARG A 160 -16.84 -2.43 9.78
C ARG A 160 -17.18 -1.09 9.14
N GLN A 161 -16.23 -0.19 8.99
CA GLN A 161 -16.40 1.10 8.33
C GLN A 161 -16.69 0.94 6.83
N SER A 162 -16.15 -0.09 6.19
CA SER A 162 -16.46 -0.47 4.79
C SER A 162 -17.82 -1.16 4.63
N GLY A 163 -18.63 -1.29 5.68
CA GLY A 163 -19.92 -1.99 5.63
C GLY A 163 -19.81 -3.52 5.64
N GLY A 164 -18.62 -4.05 5.93
CA GLY A 164 -18.31 -5.46 5.99
C GLY A 164 -18.51 -6.10 7.37
N ARG A 165 -18.08 -7.36 7.49
CA ARG A 165 -18.09 -8.16 8.73
C ARG A 165 -16.78 -8.90 8.88
N VAL A 166 -16.36 -9.10 10.14
CA VAL A 166 -15.22 -9.94 10.51
C VAL A 166 -15.73 -11.10 11.32
N ALA A 167 -15.30 -12.31 10.99
CA ALA A 167 -15.48 -13.51 11.79
C ALA A 167 -14.11 -14.10 12.13
N LEU A 168 -13.98 -14.73 13.30
CA LEU A 168 -12.76 -15.35 13.79
C LEU A 168 -13.08 -16.73 14.37
N GLU A 169 -12.43 -17.73 13.79
CA GLU A 169 -12.47 -19.11 14.27
C GLU A 169 -11.09 -19.50 14.76
N SER A 170 -10.97 -19.93 16.01
CA SER A 170 -9.68 -20.32 16.58
C SER A 170 -9.90 -21.21 17.82
N ALA A 171 -9.01 -22.15 18.03
CA ALA A 171 -8.92 -22.94 19.24
C ALA A 171 -7.44 -23.21 19.58
N PRO A 172 -7.08 -23.41 20.86
CA PRO A 172 -5.71 -23.69 21.25
C PRO A 172 -5.15 -24.90 20.49
N GLY A 173 -4.00 -24.69 19.83
CA GLY A 173 -3.31 -25.73 19.04
C GLY A 173 -3.93 -26.05 17.68
N GLN A 174 -5.04 -25.42 17.29
CA GLN A 174 -5.73 -25.69 16.01
C GLN A 174 -5.56 -24.54 14.99
N GLY A 175 -4.74 -23.53 15.33
CA GLY A 175 -4.55 -22.36 14.47
C GLY A 175 -5.69 -21.35 14.52
N THR A 176 -5.70 -20.44 13.55
CA THR A 176 -6.69 -19.36 13.46
C THR A 176 -7.14 -19.17 12.02
N THR A 177 -8.43 -18.93 11.84
CA THR A 177 -9.02 -18.45 10.60
C THR A 177 -9.68 -17.10 10.85
N VAL A 178 -9.21 -16.06 10.16
CA VAL A 178 -9.85 -14.74 10.17
C VAL A 178 -10.54 -14.54 8.83
N ARG A 179 -11.86 -14.37 8.86
CA ARG A 179 -12.69 -14.15 7.67
C ARG A 179 -13.18 -12.72 7.62
N LEU A 180 -12.90 -12.04 6.51
CA LEU A 180 -13.42 -10.74 6.16
C LEU A 180 -14.54 -10.93 5.14
N GLN A 181 -15.68 -10.30 5.35
CA GLN A 181 -16.79 -10.26 4.38
C GLN A 181 -16.94 -8.81 3.93
N LEU A 182 -16.64 -8.54 2.67
CA LEU A 182 -16.56 -7.20 2.10
C LEU A 182 -17.73 -6.98 1.14
N PRO A 183 -18.34 -5.79 1.07
CA PRO A 183 -19.42 -5.51 0.15
C PRO A 183 -18.98 -5.76 -1.30
N ARG A 184 -19.83 -6.40 -2.10
CA ARG A 184 -19.62 -6.47 -3.55
C ARG A 184 -19.75 -5.09 -4.16
N ALA A 185 -18.84 -4.71 -5.04
CA ALA A 185 -19.04 -3.55 -5.91
C ALA A 185 -20.14 -3.85 -6.92
N LEU A 186 -21.13 -2.98 -7.02
CA LEU A 186 -22.23 -3.11 -7.99
C LEU A 186 -21.89 -2.46 -9.33
N THR A 187 -20.95 -1.52 -9.34
CA THR A 187 -20.30 -1.02 -10.54
C THR A 187 -19.39 -2.12 -11.09
N GLU A 188 -19.42 -2.30 -12.40
CA GLU A 188 -18.32 -3.02 -13.04
C GLU A 188 -17.03 -2.44 -12.47
N VAL A 189 -16.10 -3.32 -12.12
CA VAL A 189 -14.70 -2.88 -12.00
C VAL A 189 -14.52 -2.03 -13.25
N GLU A 190 -14.26 -0.70 -13.09
CA GLU A 190 -13.44 -0.12 -14.14
C GLU A 190 -12.37 -1.18 -14.28
N LYS A 191 -12.50 -1.97 -15.33
CA LYS A 191 -11.38 -2.75 -15.77
C LYS A 191 -10.31 -1.66 -15.78
N GLU A 192 -9.38 -1.70 -14.82
CA GLU A 192 -8.04 -1.49 -15.26
C GLU A 192 -7.94 -2.49 -16.43
N VAL A 193 -8.45 -2.04 -17.56
CA VAL A 193 -7.90 -2.39 -18.82
C VAL A 193 -6.47 -1.99 -18.52
N ALA A 194 -5.64 -2.96 -18.19
CA ALA A 194 -4.25 -2.82 -18.54
C ALA A 194 -4.40 -2.22 -19.92
N PRO A 195 -4.21 -0.90 -20.10
CA PRO A 195 -4.31 -0.33 -21.42
C PRO A 195 -3.45 -1.32 -22.16
N ALA A 196 -4.04 -1.90 -23.23
CA ALA A 196 -3.21 -2.67 -24.14
C ALA A 196 -1.97 -1.83 -24.16
N VAL A 197 -0.90 -2.36 -23.56
CA VAL A 197 0.34 -1.63 -23.47
C VAL A 197 0.55 -1.31 -24.93
N ASP A 198 0.08 -0.12 -25.35
CA ASP A 198 0.69 0.49 -26.51
C ASP A 198 2.13 0.39 -26.12
N GLU A 199 2.82 -0.52 -26.74
CA GLU A 199 4.20 -0.87 -26.45
C GLU A 199 4.90 0.40 -26.07
N PRO A 200 5.48 0.49 -24.85
CA PRO A 200 6.13 1.72 -24.42
C PRO A 200 6.95 2.15 -25.62
N PRO A 201 6.76 3.37 -26.15
CA PRO A 201 7.29 3.75 -27.46
C PRO A 201 8.73 3.26 -27.55
N PRO A 202 9.17 2.68 -28.67
CA PRO A 202 10.23 1.69 -28.81
C PRO A 202 11.42 1.99 -27.91
N ALA A 203 11.89 0.97 -27.19
CA ALA A 203 13.01 1.01 -26.27
C ALA A 203 14.28 1.56 -26.95
N GLY A 204 14.43 2.89 -26.90
CA GLY A 204 15.71 3.56 -26.93
C GLY A 204 16.10 3.81 -25.47
N GLU A 205 17.37 3.84 -25.17
CA GLU A 205 17.94 4.16 -23.87
C GLU A 205 17.39 5.52 -23.36
N ARG A 206 16.24 5.50 -22.68
CA ARG A 206 15.60 6.71 -22.18
C ARG A 206 16.11 7.00 -20.79
N LEU A 207 16.58 8.21 -20.58
CA LEU A 207 17.16 8.65 -19.33
C LEU A 207 16.10 9.38 -18.50
N ALA A 208 15.83 8.88 -17.28
CA ALA A 208 15.00 9.54 -16.27
C ALA A 208 15.90 10.18 -15.21
N LEU A 209 15.58 11.41 -14.84
CA LEU A 209 16.14 12.05 -13.65
C LEU A 209 15.23 11.79 -12.46
N VAL A 210 15.76 11.15 -11.42
CA VAL A 210 15.05 10.82 -10.18
C VAL A 210 15.54 11.72 -9.05
N LEU A 211 14.61 12.51 -8.49
CA LEU A 211 14.84 13.44 -7.40
C LEU A 211 14.06 12.98 -6.17
N GLU A 212 14.76 12.37 -5.22
CA GLU A 212 14.24 11.75 -3.99
C GLU A 212 15.30 11.85 -2.90
N ASP A 213 14.98 12.34 -1.72
CA ASP A 213 15.93 12.51 -0.64
C ASP A 213 16.18 11.22 0.15
N GLU A 214 15.18 10.35 0.28
CA GLU A 214 15.29 9.10 1.01
C GLU A 214 15.97 8.03 0.14
N GLU A 215 17.19 7.62 0.53
CA GLU A 215 18.05 6.72 -0.25
C GLU A 215 17.37 5.39 -0.60
N ASP A 216 16.71 4.75 0.38
CA ASP A 216 16.05 3.46 0.17
C ASP A 216 14.88 3.58 -0.83
N VAL A 217 14.13 4.69 -0.77
CA VAL A 217 13.02 4.97 -1.69
C VAL A 217 13.57 5.26 -3.08
N ARG A 218 14.63 6.06 -3.19
CA ARG A 218 15.30 6.39 -4.45
C ARG A 218 15.82 5.15 -5.16
N GLN A 219 16.51 4.26 -4.43
CA GLN A 219 17.01 2.99 -4.98
C GLN A 219 15.87 2.10 -5.48
N THR A 220 14.82 1.92 -4.67
CA THR A 220 13.65 1.13 -5.05
C THR A 220 12.98 1.67 -6.32
N LEU A 221 12.84 2.99 -6.43
CA LEU A 221 12.26 3.66 -7.60
C LEU A 221 13.13 3.43 -8.84
N CYS A 222 14.45 3.58 -8.72
CA CYS A 222 15.38 3.34 -9.81
C CYS A 222 15.38 1.88 -10.28
N GLU A 223 15.30 0.92 -9.35
CA GLU A 223 15.15 -0.50 -9.70
C GLU A 223 13.88 -0.77 -10.49
N GLN A 224 12.75 -0.19 -10.09
CA GLN A 224 11.48 -0.31 -10.83
C GLN A 224 11.58 0.32 -12.23
N LEU A 225 12.24 1.49 -12.36
CA LEU A 225 12.47 2.14 -13.64
C LEU A 225 13.38 1.32 -14.56
N HIS A 226 14.46 0.73 -14.04
CA HIS A 226 15.32 -0.18 -14.79
C HIS A 226 14.55 -1.40 -15.32
N GLN A 227 13.65 -1.98 -14.51
CA GLN A 227 12.78 -3.07 -14.95
C GLN A 227 11.78 -2.66 -16.04
N LEU A 228 11.49 -1.36 -16.15
CA LEU A 228 10.66 -0.76 -17.20
C LEU A 228 11.49 -0.27 -18.40
N GLY A 229 12.81 -0.56 -18.42
CA GLY A 229 13.72 -0.23 -19.55
C GLY A 229 14.24 1.21 -19.53
N TRP A 230 14.20 1.91 -18.38
CA TRP A 230 14.76 3.25 -18.23
C TRP A 230 16.18 3.20 -17.68
N LEU A 231 17.03 4.13 -18.14
CA LEU A 231 18.25 4.51 -17.43
C LEU A 231 17.92 5.61 -16.44
N THR A 232 18.64 5.69 -15.31
CA THR A 232 18.38 6.69 -14.27
C THR A 232 19.62 7.52 -13.96
N LEU A 233 19.41 8.84 -13.81
CA LEU A 233 20.26 9.73 -13.05
C LEU A 233 19.57 10.02 -11.72
N GLU A 234 20.32 10.04 -10.62
CA GLU A 234 19.79 10.11 -9.28
C GLU A 234 20.34 11.34 -8.56
N THR A 235 19.49 12.03 -7.84
CA THR A 235 19.91 13.10 -6.92
C THR A 235 18.96 13.23 -5.74
N ALA A 236 19.46 13.71 -4.62
CA ALA A 236 18.69 14.06 -3.43
C ALA A 236 18.45 15.57 -3.29
N SER A 237 19.00 16.38 -4.19
CA SER A 237 19.00 17.85 -4.10
C SER A 237 18.29 18.49 -5.29
N GLY A 238 17.35 19.41 -5.00
CA GLY A 238 16.63 20.16 -6.02
C GLY A 238 17.55 21.03 -6.86
N GLU A 239 18.59 21.62 -6.27
CA GLU A 239 19.58 22.43 -6.98
C GLU A 239 20.39 21.60 -7.96
N GLU A 240 20.83 20.41 -7.53
CA GLU A 240 21.57 19.47 -8.38
C GLU A 240 20.69 18.95 -9.51
N ALA A 241 19.41 18.67 -9.25
CA ALA A 241 18.46 18.25 -10.28
C ALA A 241 18.35 19.28 -11.40
N LEU A 242 18.26 20.57 -11.07
CA LEU A 242 18.21 21.63 -12.08
C LEU A 242 19.52 21.74 -12.88
N GLN A 243 20.68 21.53 -12.24
CA GLN A 243 21.98 21.51 -12.93
C GLN A 243 22.09 20.30 -13.89
N LEU A 244 21.62 19.13 -13.45
CA LEU A 244 21.61 17.93 -14.28
C LEU A 244 20.69 18.09 -15.50
N LEU A 245 19.52 18.71 -15.37
CA LEU A 245 18.62 19.01 -16.47
C LEU A 245 19.25 19.98 -17.49
N GLU A 246 20.07 20.93 -17.04
CA GLU A 246 20.79 21.83 -17.93
C GLU A 246 21.99 21.17 -18.63
N ALA A 247 22.67 20.27 -17.91
CA ALA A 247 23.89 19.60 -18.41
C ALA A 247 23.59 18.40 -19.31
N SER A 248 22.41 17.79 -19.20
CA SER A 248 22.06 16.55 -19.88
C SER A 248 20.76 16.69 -20.67
N PRO A 249 20.83 17.16 -21.93
CA PRO A 249 19.64 17.35 -22.77
C PRO A 249 18.93 16.04 -23.16
N ASP A 250 19.57 14.90 -22.93
CA ASP A 250 19.02 13.56 -23.20
C ASP A 250 18.07 13.07 -22.10
N ILE A 251 17.90 13.84 -21.00
CA ILE A 251 16.92 13.51 -19.96
C ILE A 251 15.52 13.63 -20.58
N ALA A 252 14.85 12.46 -20.64
CA ALA A 252 13.54 12.32 -21.27
C ALA A 252 12.39 12.36 -20.25
N LEU A 253 12.67 12.38 -18.95
CA LEU A 253 11.67 12.36 -17.88
C LEU A 253 12.26 12.93 -16.60
N LEU A 254 11.50 13.75 -15.87
CA LEU A 254 11.78 14.14 -14.49
C LEU A 254 10.77 13.47 -13.55
N ILE A 255 11.29 12.74 -12.56
CA ILE A 255 10.50 12.21 -11.44
C ILE A 255 10.97 12.92 -10.18
N SER A 256 10.05 13.53 -9.42
CA SER A 256 10.40 14.30 -8.22
C SER A 256 9.48 13.97 -7.06
N ASP A 257 10.07 13.72 -5.86
CA ASP A 257 9.28 13.82 -4.64
C ASP A 257 8.83 15.27 -4.43
N LEU A 258 7.66 15.42 -3.86
CA LEU A 258 7.10 16.72 -3.47
C LEU A 258 7.87 17.34 -2.29
N MET A 259 8.20 16.50 -1.30
CA MET A 259 8.78 16.92 -0.02
C MET A 259 10.27 16.65 0.00
N LEU A 260 11.07 17.65 -0.33
CA LEU A 260 12.53 17.58 -0.30
C LEU A 260 13.06 18.47 0.82
N PRO A 261 14.10 18.05 1.55
CA PRO A 261 14.84 18.92 2.45
C PRO A 261 15.69 19.89 1.63
N GLY A 262 15.74 21.17 2.03
CA GLY A 262 16.61 22.16 1.38
C GLY A 262 15.89 23.46 1.02
N ALA A 263 16.52 24.26 0.17
CA ALA A 263 15.99 25.56 -0.25
C ALA A 263 14.92 25.45 -1.35
N LEU A 264 14.93 24.35 -2.12
CA LEU A 264 13.99 24.09 -3.20
C LEU A 264 13.15 22.86 -2.88
N SER A 265 11.84 23.00 -2.83
CA SER A 265 10.89 21.87 -2.80
C SER A 265 10.80 21.19 -4.17
N GLY A 266 10.26 19.95 -4.22
CA GLY A 266 10.01 19.29 -5.49
C GLY A 266 9.07 20.09 -6.39
N ALA A 267 8.10 20.82 -5.84
CA ALA A 267 7.24 21.72 -6.58
C ALA A 267 8.01 22.87 -7.23
N ASP A 268 8.99 23.48 -6.51
CA ASP A 268 9.82 24.58 -7.05
C ASP A 268 10.70 24.08 -8.20
N VAL A 269 11.26 22.87 -8.07
CA VAL A 269 12.05 22.22 -9.13
C VAL A 269 11.19 21.98 -10.34
N ILE A 270 9.98 21.43 -10.19
CA ILE A 270 9.05 21.17 -11.29
C ILE A 270 8.62 22.47 -11.98
N HIS A 271 8.28 23.51 -11.22
CA HIS A 271 7.94 24.81 -11.79
C HIS A 271 9.09 25.40 -12.62
N THR A 272 10.31 25.29 -12.12
CA THR A 272 11.51 25.76 -12.82
C THR A 272 11.79 24.92 -14.07
N ALA A 273 11.72 23.60 -13.95
CA ALA A 273 11.91 22.67 -15.07
C ALA A 273 10.90 22.91 -16.19
N ARG A 274 9.61 23.04 -15.87
CA ARG A 274 8.57 23.33 -16.89
C ARG A 274 8.74 24.66 -17.62
N ARG A 275 9.24 25.69 -16.94
CA ARG A 275 9.55 26.98 -17.58
C ARG A 275 10.72 26.90 -18.55
N ARG A 276 11.74 26.07 -18.23
CA ARG A 276 12.97 25.94 -19.02
C ARG A 276 12.85 24.85 -20.08
N PHE A 277 12.15 23.79 -19.78
CA PHE A 277 11.97 22.60 -20.60
C PHE A 277 10.48 22.25 -20.74
N PRO A 278 9.68 23.03 -21.48
CA PRO A 278 8.22 22.86 -21.56
C PRO A 278 7.76 21.49 -22.07
N ALA A 279 8.58 20.84 -22.89
CA ALA A 279 8.32 19.52 -23.47
C ALA A 279 8.84 18.35 -22.62
N LEU A 280 9.40 18.62 -21.42
CA LEU A 280 9.88 17.57 -20.54
C LEU A 280 8.69 16.96 -19.79
N PRO A 281 8.43 15.64 -19.92
CA PRO A 281 7.47 14.93 -19.07
C PRO A 281 7.89 15.02 -17.61
N VAL A 282 6.92 15.22 -16.71
CA VAL A 282 7.17 15.30 -15.28
C VAL A 282 6.18 14.43 -14.54
N LEU A 283 6.70 13.60 -13.64
CA LEU A 283 5.92 12.82 -12.69
C LEU A 283 6.25 13.28 -11.26
N LEU A 284 5.25 13.75 -10.54
CA LEU A 284 5.35 14.10 -9.13
C LEU A 284 5.01 12.87 -8.28
N ILE A 285 5.85 12.55 -7.30
CA ILE A 285 5.59 11.48 -6.32
C ILE A 285 5.35 12.09 -4.95
N SER A 286 4.41 11.56 -4.17
CA SER A 286 4.15 12.06 -2.82
C SER A 286 3.54 11.01 -1.91
N GLY A 287 3.97 11.00 -0.64
CA GLY A 287 3.33 10.22 0.42
C GLY A 287 2.02 10.83 0.95
N GLN A 288 1.72 12.08 0.61
CA GLN A 288 0.51 12.78 1.03
C GLN A 288 -0.54 12.80 -0.08
N ASP A 289 -1.82 12.76 0.31
CA ASP A 289 -2.96 12.83 -0.62
C ASP A 289 -3.22 14.30 -1.02
N LEU A 290 -2.27 14.89 -1.74
CA LEU A 290 -2.31 16.26 -2.23
C LEU A 290 -2.56 16.23 -3.74
N ARG A 291 -3.83 16.20 -4.13
CA ARG A 291 -4.18 16.27 -5.56
C ARG A 291 -3.86 17.66 -6.10
N PRO A 292 -3.07 17.78 -7.18
CA PRO A 292 -2.78 19.08 -7.80
C PRO A 292 -4.03 19.89 -8.13
N ALA A 293 -5.12 19.23 -8.56
CA ALA A 293 -6.41 19.85 -8.84
C ALA A 293 -7.08 20.53 -7.62
N GLN A 294 -6.67 20.22 -6.40
CA GLN A 294 -7.21 20.77 -5.16
C GLN A 294 -6.26 21.75 -4.47
N ASN A 295 -5.03 21.90 -4.96
CA ASN A 295 -4.04 22.80 -4.40
C ASN A 295 -3.40 23.66 -5.54
N PRO A 296 -3.82 24.91 -5.71
CA PRO A 296 -3.31 25.79 -6.76
C PRO A 296 -1.81 26.12 -6.64
N ALA A 297 -1.18 25.79 -5.51
CA ALA A 297 0.28 25.92 -5.33
C ALA A 297 1.06 24.75 -5.94
N LEU A 298 0.40 23.66 -6.34
CA LEU A 298 1.05 22.54 -6.97
C LEU A 298 1.00 22.65 -8.50
N PRO A 299 2.09 22.26 -9.20
CA PRO A 299 2.08 22.27 -10.66
C PRO A 299 1.07 21.26 -11.22
N GLU A 300 0.44 21.63 -12.34
CA GLU A 300 -0.44 20.71 -13.09
C GLU A 300 0.40 19.66 -13.83
N VAL A 301 0.84 18.64 -13.09
CA VAL A 301 1.62 17.50 -13.61
C VAL A 301 0.92 16.19 -13.24
N GLU A 302 1.34 15.12 -13.90
CA GLU A 302 0.94 13.79 -13.45
C GLU A 302 1.54 13.51 -12.06
N TRP A 303 0.77 12.83 -11.21
CA TRP A 303 1.24 12.52 -9.87
C TRP A 303 0.94 11.09 -9.47
N LEU A 304 1.81 10.53 -8.63
CA LEU A 304 1.73 9.17 -8.13
C LEU A 304 1.88 9.17 -6.61
N ARG A 305 0.97 8.48 -5.93
CA ARG A 305 0.99 8.39 -4.46
C ARG A 305 1.88 7.25 -3.98
N LYS A 306 2.75 7.52 -3.01
CA LYS A 306 3.49 6.48 -2.26
C LYS A 306 2.58 5.83 -1.20
N PRO A 307 2.66 4.48 -0.99
CA PRO A 307 3.41 3.51 -1.78
C PRO A 307 2.69 3.17 -3.10
N PHE A 308 3.44 2.82 -4.14
CA PHE A 308 2.92 2.46 -5.46
C PHE A 308 3.56 1.17 -5.96
N THR A 309 2.85 0.48 -6.84
CA THR A 309 3.33 -0.70 -7.55
C THR A 309 4.03 -0.33 -8.84
N ARG A 310 4.85 -1.24 -9.40
CA ARG A 310 5.47 -1.05 -10.71
C ARG A 310 4.44 -0.81 -11.83
N ALA A 311 3.27 -1.46 -11.76
CA ALA A 311 2.20 -1.25 -12.73
C ALA A 311 1.64 0.18 -12.67
N GLN A 312 1.42 0.71 -11.46
CA GLN A 312 0.98 2.09 -11.25
C GLN A 312 2.04 3.09 -11.71
N LEU A 313 3.32 2.81 -11.46
CA LEU A 313 4.41 3.62 -11.98
C LEU A 313 4.39 3.64 -13.51
N ALA A 314 4.30 2.48 -14.18
CA ALA A 314 4.23 2.39 -15.64
C ALA A 314 3.04 3.18 -16.22
N GLN A 315 1.87 3.11 -15.60
CA GLN A 315 0.68 3.86 -15.98
C GLN A 315 0.89 5.38 -15.81
N ALA A 316 1.44 5.81 -14.69
CA ALA A 316 1.71 7.23 -14.42
C ALA A 316 2.76 7.79 -15.39
N LEU A 317 3.77 7.00 -15.76
CA LEU A 317 4.75 7.37 -16.78
C LEU A 317 4.08 7.60 -18.14
N SER A 318 3.20 6.68 -18.56
CA SER A 318 2.44 6.83 -19.81
C SER A 318 1.55 8.08 -19.80
N ALA A 319 0.88 8.34 -18.68
CA ALA A 319 0.04 9.54 -18.50
C ALA A 319 0.86 10.84 -18.50
N ALA A 320 2.07 10.84 -17.91
CA ALA A 320 2.96 12.00 -17.92
C ALA A 320 3.40 12.37 -19.35
N TYR A 321 3.63 11.38 -20.22
CA TYR A 321 3.93 11.60 -21.63
C TYR A 321 2.73 12.10 -22.44
N ALA A 322 1.51 11.67 -22.12
CA ALA A 322 0.30 12.10 -22.81
C ALA A 322 -0.10 13.55 -22.53
N ARG A 323 0.55 14.21 -21.57
CA ARG A 323 0.29 15.61 -21.17
C ARG A 323 1.20 16.63 -21.85
N ILE A 324 2.07 16.20 -22.73
CA ILE A 324 2.94 17.06 -23.56
C ILE A 324 2.23 17.34 -24.87
#